data_d99e5c537aee1acff1f8a9ebce9ec8b4
#
_entry.id   d99e5c537aee1acff1f8a9ebce9ec8b4
#
_cell.length_a   1.000
_cell.length_b   1.000
_cell.length_c   1.000
_cell.angle_alpha   90.00
_cell.angle_beta   90.00
_cell.angle_gamma   90.00
#
_symmetry.space_group_name_H-M   'P 1'
#
loop_
_entity.id
_entity.type
_entity.pdbx_description
1 polymer ?
#
loop_
_entity_poly.entity_id
_entity_poly.type
_entity_poly.pdbx_seq_one_letter_code
_entity_poly.pdbx_strand_id
1 'polypeptide(L)'
;MSNISTTALGWAAFGAVPGADEEYRAVVTRAEEWLAARIGFTPHARRAAHDAPRVTPDALVSAIIARYGKDRTFSIPILTTCALAGRLGSGKQSWRWVLPLPFELAACPHQWFAALHLPVVSYALPALIAIGQARHFHLPSRNPAARLARKLTRRRTLKILAQIQPSSGGFLEATPLTSFVVMSLAGSGQANHPVTNQGVEFLSKSQRADGSWAIDTNLATWVTTQTVDALANLQVPMANFSSQRVEQLAGGNWQSAIQGWLLRQQYRAEHPYTHAAPGGWAWTDLPGGVPDADDTAGAVLALAQMRKADSQASCESGCGAPGAEILAAARAGIEWLLDLQNRDGGIPTFCRGWGALPFDRSSADLSAHAIRAWLAWADEPPADLQKRIEGAISAALRFLAKVQRNDGAWIPLWFGNQFSAGEENPTYGTARVVSALCQARRRFPLADNLLVKGGNSLLASRNADGGWGGSAAAPSSIEETALALEALAALLALQDLPAGIPRAELKSTVLLGTHWLLDRVESGAWTRPTPIGFYFAKLWYYEKLYPQIFTLAALGRVAQVARELAPAGPNADEPIAGA
;
A
#
# COMPACT_ATOMS: atom_id res chain seq x y z
N MET A 1 -17.88 4.97 -6.17
CA MET A 1 -18.52 4.64 -7.46
C MET A 1 -18.74 3.13 -7.58
N SER A 2 -19.82 2.71 -8.28
CA SER A 2 -20.04 1.29 -8.58
C SER A 2 -19.04 0.81 -9.62
N ASN A 3 -18.51 -0.41 -9.45
CA ASN A 3 -17.61 -1.04 -10.43
C ASN A 3 -18.00 -2.52 -10.65
N ILE A 4 -17.51 -3.10 -11.77
CA ILE A 4 -17.88 -4.46 -12.19
C ILE A 4 -17.55 -5.49 -11.13
N SER A 5 -16.38 -5.40 -10.49
CA SER A 5 -15.91 -6.40 -9.52
C SER A 5 -16.77 -6.42 -8.25
N THR A 6 -16.98 -5.27 -7.62
CA THR A 6 -17.80 -5.15 -6.41
C THR A 6 -19.27 -5.44 -6.66
N THR A 7 -19.80 -4.99 -7.80
CA THR A 7 -21.20 -5.28 -8.16
C THR A 7 -21.40 -6.77 -8.44
N ALA A 8 -20.45 -7.43 -9.13
CA ALA A 8 -20.50 -8.88 -9.38
C ALA A 8 -20.39 -9.69 -8.08
N LEU A 9 -19.51 -9.28 -7.14
CA LEU A 9 -19.40 -9.91 -5.83
C LEU A 9 -20.66 -9.73 -4.98
N GLY A 10 -21.25 -8.52 -4.94
CA GLY A 10 -22.51 -8.28 -4.24
C GLY A 10 -23.67 -9.09 -4.85
N TRP A 11 -23.78 -9.12 -6.17
CA TRP A 11 -24.76 -9.94 -6.87
C TRP A 11 -24.54 -11.44 -6.61
N ALA A 12 -23.30 -11.90 -6.56
CA ALA A 12 -22.96 -13.27 -6.22
C ALA A 12 -23.32 -13.62 -4.76
N ALA A 13 -23.14 -12.69 -3.83
CA ALA A 13 -23.48 -12.90 -2.41
C ALA A 13 -24.96 -13.24 -2.23
N PHE A 14 -25.87 -12.54 -2.89
CA PHE A 14 -27.31 -12.89 -2.86
C PHE A 14 -27.58 -14.29 -3.41
N GLY A 15 -26.94 -14.69 -4.51
CA GLY A 15 -27.10 -16.03 -5.07
C GLY A 15 -26.49 -17.15 -4.22
N ALA A 16 -25.58 -16.84 -3.31
CA ALA A 16 -24.99 -17.82 -2.40
C ALA A 16 -25.87 -18.11 -1.18
N VAL A 17 -26.86 -17.25 -0.87
CA VAL A 17 -27.76 -17.38 0.27
C VAL A 17 -29.13 -17.88 -0.21
N PRO A 18 -29.61 -19.06 0.23
CA PRO A 18 -30.92 -19.57 -0.18
C PRO A 18 -32.06 -18.58 0.12
N GLY A 19 -32.87 -18.29 -0.89
CA GLY A 19 -34.03 -17.38 -0.79
C GLY A 19 -33.69 -15.88 -0.90
N ALA A 20 -32.42 -15.47 -0.82
CA ALA A 20 -32.07 -14.05 -0.83
C ALA A 20 -32.35 -13.38 -2.18
N ASP A 21 -32.25 -14.09 -3.29
CA ASP A 21 -32.59 -13.55 -4.62
C ASP A 21 -34.07 -13.16 -4.72
N GLU A 22 -34.97 -13.88 -4.08
CA GLU A 22 -36.40 -13.58 -4.00
C GLU A 22 -36.69 -12.47 -2.99
N GLU A 23 -36.12 -12.56 -1.80
CA GLU A 23 -36.31 -11.57 -0.73
C GLU A 23 -35.82 -10.18 -1.13
N TYR A 24 -34.64 -10.11 -1.76
CA TYR A 24 -34.01 -8.86 -2.17
C TYR A 24 -34.09 -8.62 -3.70
N ARG A 25 -35.14 -9.13 -4.35
CA ARG A 25 -35.33 -9.11 -5.82
C ARG A 25 -35.05 -7.74 -6.45
N ALA A 26 -35.55 -6.66 -5.85
CA ALA A 26 -35.34 -5.32 -6.39
C ALA A 26 -33.85 -4.89 -6.40
N VAL A 27 -33.06 -5.31 -5.41
CA VAL A 27 -31.63 -5.00 -5.35
C VAL A 27 -30.86 -5.86 -6.35
N VAL A 28 -31.17 -7.16 -6.41
CA VAL A 28 -30.57 -8.14 -7.32
C VAL A 28 -30.82 -7.73 -8.77
N THR A 29 -32.05 -7.36 -9.13
CA THR A 29 -32.39 -6.88 -10.47
C THR A 29 -31.61 -5.63 -10.86
N ARG A 30 -31.54 -4.62 -9.97
CA ARG A 30 -30.74 -3.42 -10.24
C ARG A 30 -29.25 -3.70 -10.42
N ALA A 31 -28.69 -4.65 -9.66
CA ALA A 31 -27.29 -5.05 -9.82
C ALA A 31 -27.08 -5.73 -11.17
N GLU A 32 -28.02 -6.61 -11.59
CA GLU A 32 -27.97 -7.30 -12.87
C GLU A 32 -28.12 -6.33 -14.05
N GLU A 33 -29.07 -5.41 -14.01
CA GLU A 33 -29.24 -4.36 -15.01
C GLU A 33 -28.00 -3.47 -15.14
N TRP A 34 -27.42 -3.07 -14.00
CA TRP A 34 -26.19 -2.28 -13.98
C TRP A 34 -25.02 -3.01 -14.60
N LEU A 35 -24.85 -4.32 -14.28
CA LEU A 35 -23.81 -5.17 -14.88
C LEU A 35 -24.06 -5.32 -16.39
N ALA A 36 -25.29 -5.63 -16.81
CA ALA A 36 -25.64 -5.78 -18.22
C ALA A 36 -25.36 -4.50 -19.03
N ALA A 37 -25.67 -3.32 -18.47
CA ALA A 37 -25.40 -2.03 -19.12
C ALA A 37 -23.89 -1.75 -19.28
N ARG A 38 -23.04 -2.24 -18.38
CA ARG A 38 -21.58 -2.00 -18.39
C ARG A 38 -20.81 -3.03 -19.20
N ILE A 39 -21.29 -4.26 -19.28
CA ILE A 39 -20.61 -5.37 -19.95
C ILE A 39 -20.73 -5.26 -21.48
N GLY A 40 -21.70 -4.51 -21.98
CA GLY A 40 -21.99 -4.37 -23.40
C GLY A 40 -22.76 -5.58 -23.97
N PHE A 41 -23.75 -5.33 -24.78
CA PHE A 41 -24.52 -6.37 -25.47
C PHE A 41 -23.65 -7.01 -26.56
N THR A 42 -23.43 -8.31 -26.53
CA THR A 42 -23.04 -9.04 -27.73
C THR A 42 -24.21 -8.98 -28.73
N PRO A 43 -23.98 -8.58 -29.99
CA PRO A 43 -25.04 -8.38 -31.00
C PRO A 43 -25.89 -9.62 -31.31
N HIS A 44 -25.47 -10.80 -30.91
CA HIS A 44 -26.17 -12.07 -31.15
C HIS A 44 -27.35 -12.37 -30.21
N ALA A 45 -27.57 -11.59 -29.16
CA ALA A 45 -28.72 -11.78 -28.24
C ALA A 45 -30.00 -11.01 -28.65
N ARG A 46 -30.03 -10.33 -29.78
CA ARG A 46 -31.21 -9.59 -30.28
C ARG A 46 -32.28 -10.48 -30.95
N ARG A 47 -32.65 -11.59 -30.37
CA ARG A 47 -33.78 -12.40 -30.88
C ARG A 47 -34.80 -12.75 -29.80
N ALA A 48 -35.29 -11.75 -29.06
CA ALA A 48 -36.63 -11.78 -28.44
C ALA A 48 -36.90 -10.38 -27.85
N ALA A 49 -37.78 -9.64 -28.43
CA ALA A 49 -38.08 -8.23 -28.12
C ALA A 49 -38.80 -7.99 -26.77
N HIS A 50 -38.80 -8.93 -25.83
CA HIS A 50 -39.48 -8.80 -24.52
C HIS A 50 -38.69 -9.25 -23.30
N ASP A 51 -37.43 -9.73 -23.42
CA ASP A 51 -36.63 -10.08 -22.25
C ASP A 51 -35.70 -8.92 -21.87
N ALA A 52 -35.74 -8.52 -20.57
CA ALA A 52 -34.79 -7.58 -20.00
C ALA A 52 -33.34 -8.06 -20.24
N PRO A 53 -32.36 -7.14 -20.37
CA PRO A 53 -30.98 -7.49 -20.64
C PRO A 53 -30.42 -8.37 -19.52
N ARG A 54 -30.11 -9.63 -19.83
CA ARG A 54 -29.55 -10.57 -18.86
C ARG A 54 -28.02 -10.63 -18.95
N VAL A 55 -27.34 -10.68 -17.81
CA VAL A 55 -25.90 -10.90 -17.72
C VAL A 55 -25.57 -12.32 -18.16
N THR A 56 -24.84 -12.47 -19.27
CA THR A 56 -24.36 -13.79 -19.69
C THR A 56 -23.02 -14.11 -19.01
N PRO A 57 -22.76 -15.39 -18.66
CA PRO A 57 -21.48 -15.79 -18.07
C PRO A 57 -20.27 -15.38 -18.90
N ASP A 58 -20.31 -15.56 -20.22
CA ASP A 58 -19.22 -15.21 -21.15
C ASP A 58 -18.90 -13.71 -21.11
N ALA A 59 -19.91 -12.86 -21.14
CA ALA A 59 -19.75 -11.41 -21.11
C ALA A 59 -19.21 -10.93 -19.75
N LEU A 60 -19.74 -11.47 -18.63
CA LEU A 60 -19.28 -11.15 -17.30
C LEU A 60 -17.81 -11.53 -17.09
N VAL A 61 -17.45 -12.76 -17.47
CA VAL A 61 -16.07 -13.26 -17.39
C VAL A 61 -15.12 -12.40 -18.21
N SER A 62 -15.50 -12.08 -19.47
CA SER A 62 -14.70 -11.24 -20.34
C SER A 62 -14.48 -9.84 -19.74
N ALA A 63 -15.52 -9.23 -19.16
CA ALA A 63 -15.44 -7.93 -18.54
C ALA A 63 -14.57 -7.92 -17.27
N ILE A 64 -14.70 -8.94 -16.41
CA ILE A 64 -13.83 -9.08 -15.21
C ILE A 64 -12.38 -9.28 -15.64
N ILE A 65 -12.12 -10.15 -16.64
CA ILE A 65 -10.76 -10.37 -17.16
C ILE A 65 -10.19 -9.09 -17.78
N ALA A 66 -10.96 -8.36 -18.57
CA ALA A 66 -10.51 -7.12 -19.19
C ALA A 66 -10.14 -6.05 -18.16
N ARG A 67 -10.88 -5.98 -17.04
CA ARG A 67 -10.59 -5.02 -15.95
C ARG A 67 -9.21 -5.22 -15.31
N TYR A 68 -8.77 -6.47 -15.17
CA TYR A 68 -7.49 -6.83 -14.54
C TYR A 68 -6.38 -7.14 -15.55
N GLY A 69 -6.70 -7.23 -16.83
CA GLY A 69 -5.75 -7.53 -17.89
C GLY A 69 -5.08 -8.89 -17.74
N LYS A 70 -3.75 -8.90 -17.76
CA LYS A 70 -2.94 -10.12 -17.57
C LYS A 70 -2.88 -10.59 -16.11
N ASP A 71 -3.13 -9.70 -15.16
CA ASP A 71 -3.12 -10.04 -13.74
C ASP A 71 -4.35 -10.87 -13.37
N ARG A 72 -4.11 -12.04 -12.81
CA ARG A 72 -5.16 -12.98 -12.39
C ARG A 72 -5.39 -13.00 -10.88
N THR A 73 -4.62 -12.25 -10.11
CA THR A 73 -4.64 -12.26 -8.65
C THR A 73 -6.03 -12.01 -8.09
N PHE A 74 -6.78 -11.07 -8.65
CA PHE A 74 -8.13 -10.73 -8.21
C PHE A 74 -9.24 -11.29 -9.10
N SER A 75 -9.01 -11.45 -10.42
CA SER A 75 -10.03 -12.00 -11.31
C SER A 75 -10.40 -13.44 -10.96
N ILE A 76 -9.43 -14.27 -10.55
CA ILE A 76 -9.68 -15.68 -10.20
C ILE A 76 -10.57 -15.80 -8.94
N PRO A 77 -10.30 -15.14 -7.82
CA PRO A 77 -11.19 -15.16 -6.64
C PRO A 77 -12.61 -14.68 -6.95
N ILE A 78 -12.76 -13.57 -7.70
CA ILE A 78 -14.07 -13.05 -8.08
C ILE A 78 -14.85 -14.06 -8.91
N LEU A 79 -14.23 -14.66 -9.92
CA LEU A 79 -14.87 -15.70 -10.75
C LEU A 79 -15.19 -16.96 -9.93
N THR A 80 -14.36 -17.32 -8.95
CA THR A 80 -14.61 -18.43 -8.04
C THR A 80 -15.87 -18.16 -7.21
N THR A 81 -16.01 -16.96 -6.64
CA THR A 81 -17.21 -16.56 -5.90
C THR A 81 -18.46 -16.60 -6.77
N CYS A 82 -18.38 -16.06 -8.00
CA CYS A 82 -19.48 -16.12 -8.96
C CYS A 82 -19.84 -17.57 -9.35
N ALA A 83 -18.86 -18.48 -9.44
CA ALA A 83 -19.10 -19.88 -9.74
C ALA A 83 -19.78 -20.61 -8.56
N LEU A 84 -19.32 -20.36 -7.33
CA LEU A 84 -19.93 -20.89 -6.09
C LEU A 84 -21.38 -20.44 -5.93
N ALA A 85 -21.68 -19.18 -6.27
CA ALA A 85 -23.01 -18.59 -6.20
C ALA A 85 -23.93 -18.94 -7.40
N GLY A 86 -23.49 -19.80 -8.33
CA GLY A 86 -24.28 -20.17 -9.51
C GLY A 86 -24.41 -19.10 -10.59
N ARG A 87 -23.72 -17.95 -10.46
CA ARG A 87 -23.82 -16.81 -11.40
C ARG A 87 -23.13 -17.07 -12.75
N LEU A 88 -22.29 -18.09 -12.87
CA LEU A 88 -21.61 -18.50 -14.10
C LEU A 88 -22.27 -19.75 -14.76
N GLY A 89 -23.52 -20.07 -14.40
CA GLY A 89 -24.24 -21.25 -14.84
C GLY A 89 -24.26 -22.37 -13.80
N SER A 90 -24.82 -23.51 -14.16
CA SER A 90 -25.02 -24.64 -13.25
C SER A 90 -23.95 -25.72 -13.39
N GLY A 91 -23.68 -26.41 -12.28
CA GLY A 91 -22.86 -27.61 -12.21
C GLY A 91 -21.42 -27.40 -12.70
N LYS A 92 -20.87 -28.43 -13.38
CA LYS A 92 -19.47 -28.42 -13.84
C LYS A 92 -19.14 -27.31 -14.86
N GLN A 93 -20.14 -26.82 -15.59
CA GLN A 93 -19.91 -25.82 -16.64
C GLN A 93 -19.51 -24.46 -16.07
N SER A 94 -20.04 -24.06 -14.90
CA SER A 94 -19.68 -22.79 -14.26
C SER A 94 -18.19 -22.71 -13.90
N TRP A 95 -17.58 -23.86 -13.60
CA TRP A 95 -16.18 -23.95 -13.18
C TRP A 95 -15.17 -23.95 -14.34
N ARG A 96 -15.60 -23.99 -15.60
CA ARG A 96 -14.71 -23.85 -16.77
C ARG A 96 -14.05 -22.48 -16.83
N TRP A 97 -14.69 -21.48 -16.24
CA TRP A 97 -14.23 -20.10 -16.21
C TRP A 97 -13.19 -19.80 -15.14
N VAL A 98 -13.10 -20.66 -14.12
CA VAL A 98 -12.10 -20.55 -13.06
C VAL A 98 -10.82 -21.27 -13.49
N LEU A 99 -9.71 -20.53 -13.51
CA LEU A 99 -8.40 -21.08 -13.89
C LEU A 99 -7.97 -22.19 -12.91
N PRO A 100 -7.49 -23.35 -13.40
CA PRO A 100 -6.98 -24.42 -12.54
C PRO A 100 -5.64 -24.00 -11.93
N LEU A 101 -5.65 -23.63 -10.65
CA LEU A 101 -4.43 -23.30 -9.90
C LEU A 101 -3.67 -24.58 -9.52
N PRO A 102 -2.33 -24.60 -9.64
CA PRO A 102 -1.51 -25.78 -9.34
C PRO A 102 -1.20 -25.92 -7.83
N PHE A 103 -2.25 -26.07 -7.00
CA PHE A 103 -2.12 -26.14 -5.55
C PHE A 103 -1.26 -27.33 -5.07
N GLU A 104 -1.10 -28.35 -5.89
CA GLU A 104 -0.23 -29.49 -5.63
C GLU A 104 1.23 -29.08 -5.42
N LEU A 105 1.68 -27.98 -6.05
CA LEU A 105 3.01 -27.43 -5.89
C LEU A 105 3.26 -26.91 -4.47
N ALA A 106 2.24 -26.51 -3.75
CA ALA A 106 2.35 -26.11 -2.35
C ALA A 106 2.86 -27.23 -1.42
N ALA A 107 2.79 -28.48 -1.86
CA ALA A 107 3.37 -29.60 -1.13
C ALA A 107 4.90 -29.73 -1.28
N CYS A 108 5.52 -28.98 -2.20
CA CYS A 108 6.96 -28.95 -2.37
C CYS A 108 7.64 -28.09 -1.30
N PRO A 109 8.89 -28.37 -0.93
CA PRO A 109 9.66 -27.52 -0.02
C PRO A 109 9.77 -26.09 -0.52
N HIS A 110 9.57 -25.11 0.37
CA HIS A 110 9.62 -23.68 -0.01
C HIS A 110 11.00 -23.25 -0.54
N GLN A 111 12.08 -23.92 -0.08
CA GLN A 111 13.45 -23.65 -0.51
C GLN A 111 13.63 -23.81 -2.03
N TRP A 112 12.86 -24.68 -2.68
CA TRP A 112 12.92 -24.85 -4.13
C TRP A 112 12.39 -23.61 -4.86
N PHE A 113 11.31 -23.01 -4.33
CA PHE A 113 10.76 -21.78 -4.89
C PHE A 113 11.67 -20.57 -4.63
N ALA A 114 12.28 -20.50 -3.43
CA ALA A 114 13.26 -19.47 -3.09
C ALA A 114 14.48 -19.51 -4.02
N ALA A 115 15.02 -20.71 -4.31
CA ALA A 115 16.14 -20.90 -5.25
C ALA A 115 15.79 -20.45 -6.68
N LEU A 116 14.53 -20.56 -7.07
CA LEU A 116 14.02 -20.10 -8.36
C LEU A 116 13.55 -18.62 -8.33
N HIS A 117 13.76 -17.91 -7.23
CA HIS A 117 13.23 -16.55 -7.01
C HIS A 117 11.70 -16.44 -7.20
N LEU A 118 10.98 -17.44 -6.67
CA LEU A 118 9.52 -17.51 -6.68
C LEU A 118 8.89 -17.41 -5.25
N PRO A 119 9.47 -16.66 -4.29
CA PRO A 119 8.88 -16.55 -2.95
C PRO A 119 7.50 -15.88 -2.96
N VAL A 120 7.17 -15.14 -4.00
CA VAL A 120 5.85 -14.55 -4.24
C VAL A 120 4.70 -15.55 -4.10
N VAL A 121 4.95 -16.83 -4.36
CA VAL A 121 3.96 -17.91 -4.17
C VAL A 121 3.59 -18.06 -2.71
N SER A 122 4.47 -17.70 -1.77
CA SER A 122 4.25 -17.91 -0.33
C SER A 122 3.08 -17.09 0.22
N TYR A 123 2.96 -15.79 -0.03
CA TYR A 123 1.81 -15.02 0.47
C TYR A 123 0.52 -15.23 -0.34
N ALA A 124 0.60 -15.65 -1.61
CA ALA A 124 -0.56 -16.06 -2.40
C ALA A 124 -1.03 -17.49 -2.07
N LEU A 125 -0.27 -18.22 -1.26
CA LEU A 125 -0.45 -19.65 -0.98
C LEU A 125 -1.84 -19.99 -0.43
N PRO A 126 -2.47 -19.23 0.49
CA PRO A 126 -3.79 -19.53 0.98
C PRO A 126 -4.84 -19.58 -0.12
N ALA A 127 -4.88 -18.56 -0.98
CA ALA A 127 -5.81 -18.50 -2.11
C ALA A 127 -5.50 -19.59 -3.15
N LEU A 128 -4.22 -19.82 -3.45
CA LEU A 128 -3.79 -20.88 -4.38
C LEU A 128 -4.27 -22.26 -3.94
N ILE A 129 -4.09 -22.59 -2.65
CA ILE A 129 -4.52 -23.88 -2.10
C ILE A 129 -6.06 -23.98 -2.11
N ALA A 130 -6.75 -23.01 -1.51
CA ALA A 130 -8.19 -23.08 -1.30
C ALA A 130 -8.97 -23.05 -2.63
N ILE A 131 -8.68 -22.09 -3.50
CA ILE A 131 -9.33 -21.95 -4.81
C ILE A 131 -8.95 -23.11 -5.73
N GLY A 132 -7.66 -23.50 -5.72
CA GLY A 132 -7.20 -24.64 -6.51
C GLY A 132 -7.90 -25.94 -6.13
N GLN A 133 -8.09 -26.20 -4.83
CA GLN A 133 -8.85 -27.36 -4.33
C GLN A 133 -10.34 -27.28 -4.70
N ALA A 134 -10.98 -26.11 -4.52
CA ALA A 134 -12.38 -25.90 -4.90
C ALA A 134 -12.59 -26.15 -6.40
N ARG A 135 -11.73 -25.56 -7.24
CA ARG A 135 -11.78 -25.78 -8.69
C ARG A 135 -11.60 -27.25 -9.05
N HIS A 136 -10.67 -27.94 -8.41
CA HIS A 136 -10.43 -29.37 -8.66
C HIS A 136 -11.58 -30.26 -8.14
N PHE A 137 -12.22 -29.90 -7.03
CA PHE A 137 -13.37 -30.60 -6.49
C PHE A 137 -14.57 -30.58 -7.47
N HIS A 138 -14.91 -29.40 -7.99
CA HIS A 138 -16.06 -29.24 -8.90
C HIS A 138 -15.78 -29.64 -10.34
N LEU A 139 -14.55 -29.43 -10.83
CA LEU A 139 -14.15 -29.79 -12.18
C LEU A 139 -12.71 -30.35 -12.18
N PRO A 140 -12.54 -31.66 -11.92
CA PRO A 140 -11.22 -32.30 -11.90
C PRO A 140 -10.44 -32.13 -13.21
N SER A 141 -9.11 -32.13 -13.13
CA SER A 141 -8.22 -32.08 -14.29
C SER A 141 -8.47 -33.25 -15.24
N ARG A 142 -8.43 -32.98 -16.54
CA ARG A 142 -8.46 -34.02 -17.58
C ARG A 142 -7.15 -34.81 -17.63
N ASN A 143 -6.02 -34.20 -17.23
CA ASN A 143 -4.72 -34.87 -17.16
C ASN A 143 -4.71 -35.85 -15.96
N PRO A 144 -4.54 -37.16 -16.16
CA PRO A 144 -4.57 -38.16 -15.12
C PRO A 144 -3.40 -37.99 -14.11
N ALA A 145 -2.21 -37.61 -14.55
CA ALA A 145 -1.07 -37.37 -13.69
C ALA A 145 -1.32 -36.19 -12.73
N ALA A 146 -1.82 -35.06 -13.26
CA ALA A 146 -2.18 -33.92 -12.43
C ALA A 146 -3.33 -34.27 -11.46
N ARG A 147 -4.29 -35.07 -11.88
CA ARG A 147 -5.40 -35.53 -11.01
C ARG A 147 -4.88 -36.42 -9.87
N LEU A 148 -3.94 -37.31 -10.15
CA LEU A 148 -3.30 -38.15 -9.14
C LEU A 148 -2.47 -37.31 -8.17
N ALA A 149 -1.62 -36.42 -8.66
CA ALA A 149 -0.81 -35.52 -7.83
C ALA A 149 -1.68 -34.71 -6.89
N ARG A 150 -2.77 -34.09 -7.37
CA ARG A 150 -3.73 -33.32 -6.59
C ARG A 150 -4.45 -34.16 -5.53
N LYS A 151 -4.80 -35.39 -5.86
CA LYS A 151 -5.41 -36.32 -4.89
C LYS A 151 -4.43 -36.68 -3.75
N LEU A 152 -3.16 -36.97 -4.09
CA LEU A 152 -2.14 -37.34 -3.12
C LEU A 152 -1.72 -36.17 -2.22
N THR A 153 -1.64 -34.95 -2.76
CA THR A 153 -1.18 -33.76 -2.04
C THR A 153 -2.27 -33.02 -1.25
N ARG A 154 -3.57 -33.32 -1.49
CA ARG A 154 -4.69 -32.60 -0.89
C ARG A 154 -4.60 -32.47 0.63
N ARG A 155 -4.35 -33.56 1.36
CA ARG A 155 -4.24 -33.54 2.82
C ARG A 155 -3.03 -32.74 3.29
N ARG A 156 -1.89 -32.88 2.59
CA ARG A 156 -0.66 -32.15 2.93
C ARG A 156 -0.83 -30.63 2.73
N THR A 157 -1.46 -30.21 1.65
CA THR A 157 -1.69 -28.78 1.37
C THR A 157 -2.70 -28.17 2.35
N LEU A 158 -3.73 -28.91 2.80
CA LEU A 158 -4.61 -28.46 3.88
C LEU A 158 -3.88 -28.33 5.23
N LYS A 159 -2.94 -29.26 5.53
CA LYS A 159 -2.10 -29.15 6.73
C LYS A 159 -1.19 -27.91 6.67
N ILE A 160 -0.59 -27.65 5.52
CA ILE A 160 0.23 -26.44 5.31
C ILE A 160 -0.64 -25.19 5.50
N LEU A 161 -1.84 -25.16 4.91
CA LEU A 161 -2.76 -24.04 5.08
C LEU A 161 -3.11 -23.77 6.56
N ALA A 162 -3.32 -24.82 7.35
CA ALA A 162 -3.54 -24.70 8.80
C ALA A 162 -2.29 -24.22 9.56
N GLN A 163 -1.10 -24.58 9.10
CA GLN A 163 0.16 -24.17 9.74
C GLN A 163 0.50 -22.70 9.48
N ILE A 164 0.12 -22.17 8.31
CA ILE A 164 0.39 -20.77 7.93
C ILE A 164 -0.74 -19.82 8.32
N GLN A 165 -1.87 -20.33 8.84
CA GLN A 165 -2.96 -19.49 9.33
C GLN A 165 -2.52 -18.78 10.60
N PRO A 166 -2.59 -17.43 10.65
CA PRO A 166 -2.27 -16.68 11.85
C PRO A 166 -3.19 -17.02 13.01
N SER A 167 -2.75 -16.75 14.25
CA SER A 167 -3.56 -16.98 15.45
C SER A 167 -4.85 -16.15 15.50
N SER A 168 -4.91 -15.04 14.78
CA SER A 168 -6.15 -14.27 14.56
C SER A 168 -7.18 -15.00 13.70
N GLY A 169 -6.77 -16.00 12.91
CA GLY A 169 -7.58 -16.67 11.89
C GLY A 169 -7.60 -15.95 10.53
N GLY A 170 -7.11 -14.70 10.46
CA GLY A 170 -7.14 -13.86 9.26
C GLY A 170 -5.85 -13.91 8.45
N PHE A 171 -5.88 -14.47 7.24
CA PHE A 171 -4.72 -14.45 6.35
C PHE A 171 -4.39 -13.01 5.93
N LEU A 172 -3.16 -12.57 6.21
CA LEU A 172 -2.69 -11.19 6.02
C LEU A 172 -3.53 -10.13 6.75
N GLU A 173 -4.25 -10.50 7.80
CA GLU A 173 -5.27 -9.64 8.45
C GLU A 173 -6.28 -9.04 7.43
N ALA A 174 -6.37 -9.65 6.25
CA ALA A 174 -7.15 -9.15 5.12
C ALA A 174 -8.49 -9.87 5.00
N THR A 175 -9.58 -9.13 5.15
CA THR A 175 -10.96 -9.64 5.00
C THR A 175 -11.21 -10.26 3.61
N PRO A 176 -10.79 -9.66 2.48
CA PRO A 176 -11.03 -10.24 1.16
C PRO A 176 -10.32 -11.59 0.98
N LEU A 177 -9.04 -11.68 1.36
CA LEU A 177 -8.28 -12.92 1.19
C LEU A 177 -8.85 -14.04 2.06
N THR A 178 -9.14 -13.76 3.33
CA THR A 178 -9.72 -14.72 4.27
C THR A 178 -11.09 -15.19 3.79
N SER A 179 -11.94 -14.27 3.29
CA SER A 179 -13.25 -14.61 2.71
C SER A 179 -13.12 -15.57 1.53
N PHE A 180 -12.21 -15.31 0.59
CA PHE A 180 -12.00 -16.17 -0.57
C PHE A 180 -11.51 -17.58 -0.17
N VAL A 181 -10.65 -17.68 0.84
CA VAL A 181 -10.18 -18.96 1.39
C VAL A 181 -11.34 -19.72 2.02
N VAL A 182 -12.09 -19.08 2.93
CA VAL A 182 -13.22 -19.66 3.65
C VAL A 182 -14.30 -20.16 2.69
N MET A 183 -14.76 -19.31 1.75
CA MET A 183 -15.77 -19.68 0.76
C MET A 183 -15.32 -20.85 -0.12
N SER A 184 -14.06 -20.86 -0.54
CA SER A 184 -13.52 -21.92 -1.40
C SER A 184 -13.44 -23.26 -0.66
N LEU A 185 -13.01 -23.25 0.60
CA LEU A 185 -12.95 -24.45 1.43
C LEU A 185 -14.36 -24.98 1.74
N ALA A 186 -15.28 -24.12 2.18
CA ALA A 186 -16.65 -24.49 2.47
C ALA A 186 -17.33 -25.08 1.23
N GLY A 187 -17.22 -24.43 0.08
CA GLY A 187 -17.79 -24.88 -1.20
C GLY A 187 -17.13 -26.13 -1.78
N SER A 188 -16.03 -26.62 -1.22
CA SER A 188 -15.35 -27.87 -1.61
C SER A 188 -15.43 -28.99 -0.58
N GLY A 189 -16.44 -28.93 0.31
CA GLY A 189 -16.70 -29.95 1.33
C GLY A 189 -15.77 -29.89 2.53
N GLN A 190 -15.16 -28.73 2.79
CA GLN A 190 -14.27 -28.46 3.93
C GLN A 190 -14.90 -27.43 4.91
N ALA A 191 -16.23 -27.32 4.96
CA ALA A 191 -16.93 -26.35 5.81
C ALA A 191 -16.55 -26.46 7.30
N ASN A 192 -16.32 -27.69 7.79
CA ASN A 192 -15.96 -27.97 9.19
C ASN A 192 -14.43 -28.05 9.41
N HIS A 193 -13.61 -27.70 8.42
CA HIS A 193 -12.17 -27.71 8.58
C HIS A 193 -11.71 -26.59 9.55
N PRO A 194 -10.72 -26.84 10.45
CA PRO A 194 -10.26 -25.83 11.40
C PRO A 194 -9.94 -24.47 10.78
N VAL A 195 -9.28 -24.45 9.62
CA VAL A 195 -9.00 -23.22 8.87
C VAL A 195 -10.27 -22.45 8.50
N THR A 196 -11.32 -23.15 8.10
CA THR A 196 -12.61 -22.53 7.76
C THR A 196 -13.25 -21.94 9.01
N ASN A 197 -13.27 -22.68 10.12
CA ASN A 197 -13.88 -22.22 11.38
C ASN A 197 -13.16 -20.99 11.93
N GLN A 198 -11.82 -21.01 11.99
CA GLN A 198 -11.03 -19.87 12.45
C GLN A 198 -11.18 -18.65 11.53
N GLY A 199 -11.22 -18.86 10.21
CA GLY A 199 -11.47 -17.78 9.25
C GLY A 199 -12.87 -17.17 9.38
N VAL A 200 -13.91 -17.98 9.63
CA VAL A 200 -15.27 -17.48 9.91
C VAL A 200 -15.29 -16.69 11.21
N GLU A 201 -14.59 -17.17 12.25
CA GLU A 201 -14.48 -16.46 13.52
C GLU A 201 -13.79 -15.09 13.35
N PHE A 202 -12.68 -15.04 12.60
CA PHE A 202 -12.01 -13.79 12.23
C PHE A 202 -12.97 -12.83 11.52
N LEU A 203 -13.67 -13.30 10.48
CA LEU A 203 -14.61 -12.46 9.71
C LEU A 203 -15.74 -11.93 10.60
N SER A 204 -16.27 -12.77 11.50
CA SER A 204 -17.33 -12.36 12.42
C SER A 204 -16.86 -11.32 13.44
N LYS A 205 -15.65 -11.49 13.99
CA LYS A 205 -15.07 -10.56 14.98
C LYS A 205 -14.62 -9.24 14.36
N SER A 206 -14.20 -9.23 13.09
CA SER A 206 -13.74 -8.03 12.39
C SER A 206 -14.87 -7.20 11.77
N GLN A 207 -16.13 -7.67 11.86
CA GLN A 207 -17.27 -6.88 11.41
C GLN A 207 -17.45 -5.64 12.29
N ARG A 208 -17.61 -4.49 11.66
CA ARG A 208 -17.87 -3.21 12.31
C ARG A 208 -19.34 -3.10 12.70
N ALA A 209 -19.64 -2.17 13.61
CA ALA A 209 -21.01 -1.91 14.08
C ALA A 209 -22.00 -1.52 12.97
N ASP A 210 -21.49 -0.93 11.88
CA ASP A 210 -22.29 -0.56 10.71
C ASP A 210 -22.48 -1.71 9.71
N GLY A 211 -22.01 -2.93 10.05
CA GLY A 211 -22.09 -4.11 9.19
C GLY A 211 -21.00 -4.20 8.12
N SER A 212 -20.07 -3.25 8.05
CA SER A 212 -18.96 -3.25 7.08
C SER A 212 -17.71 -3.96 7.61
N TRP A 213 -16.77 -4.22 6.71
CA TRP A 213 -15.43 -4.71 7.02
C TRP A 213 -14.36 -3.78 6.45
N ALA A 214 -13.25 -3.66 7.17
CA ALA A 214 -12.03 -3.10 6.61
C ALA A 214 -11.41 -4.07 5.59
N ILE A 215 -10.59 -3.57 4.66
CA ILE A 215 -9.76 -4.43 3.80
C ILE A 215 -8.72 -5.13 4.67
N ASP A 216 -7.93 -4.38 5.42
CA ASP A 216 -7.03 -4.85 6.46
C ASP A 216 -7.57 -4.46 7.84
N THR A 217 -7.30 -5.27 8.86
CA THR A 217 -7.83 -5.06 10.22
C THR A 217 -7.35 -3.73 10.80
N ASN A 218 -6.06 -3.44 10.71
CA ASN A 218 -5.47 -2.13 11.02
C ASN A 218 -4.20 -1.89 10.22
N LEU A 219 -3.71 -0.63 10.24
CA LEU A 219 -2.46 -0.19 9.64
C LEU A 219 -1.55 0.43 10.72
N ALA A 220 -1.48 -0.18 11.90
CA ALA A 220 -0.86 0.42 13.08
C ALA A 220 0.60 0.84 12.86
N THR A 221 1.43 -0.02 12.28
CA THR A 221 2.84 0.30 12.00
C THR A 221 2.94 1.39 10.94
N TRP A 222 2.22 1.24 9.84
CA TRP A 222 2.22 2.18 8.72
C TRP A 222 1.84 3.60 9.16
N VAL A 223 0.69 3.78 9.80
CA VAL A 223 0.25 5.13 10.19
C VAL A 223 1.11 5.71 11.31
N THR A 224 1.67 4.90 12.20
CA THR A 224 2.58 5.36 13.25
C THR A 224 3.88 5.90 12.67
N THR A 225 4.53 5.17 11.75
CA THR A 225 5.78 5.61 11.12
C THR A 225 5.59 6.87 10.28
N GLN A 226 4.49 6.96 9.53
CA GLN A 226 4.13 8.16 8.78
C GLN A 226 3.85 9.36 9.71
N THR A 227 3.23 9.12 10.87
CA THR A 227 2.96 10.18 11.86
C THR A 227 4.27 10.71 12.46
N VAL A 228 5.21 9.83 12.79
CA VAL A 228 6.54 10.25 13.30
C VAL A 228 7.27 11.11 12.26
N ASP A 229 7.28 10.71 11.00
CA ASP A 229 7.91 11.48 9.91
C ASP A 229 7.21 12.86 9.73
N ALA A 230 5.89 12.91 9.80
CA ALA A 230 5.12 14.14 9.73
C ALA A 230 5.42 15.11 10.89
N LEU A 231 5.48 14.59 12.12
CA LEU A 231 5.79 15.39 13.31
C LEU A 231 7.22 15.92 13.28
N ALA A 232 8.18 15.15 12.76
CA ALA A 232 9.55 15.62 12.56
C ALA A 232 9.64 16.83 11.59
N ASN A 233 8.76 16.90 10.59
CA ASN A 233 8.66 18.04 9.69
C ASN A 233 8.17 19.33 10.39
N LEU A 234 7.41 19.23 11.48
CA LEU A 234 6.92 20.41 12.19
C LEU A 234 8.03 21.15 12.95
N GLN A 235 9.15 20.50 13.27
CA GLN A 235 10.23 21.06 14.12
C GLN A 235 9.69 21.73 15.40
N VAL A 236 8.50 21.36 15.83
CA VAL A 236 7.98 21.80 17.11
C VAL A 236 8.74 20.98 18.16
N PRO A 237 9.37 21.60 19.18
CA PRO A 237 9.85 20.84 20.31
C PRO A 237 8.69 20.00 20.82
N MET A 238 8.85 18.69 20.76
CA MET A 238 7.76 17.77 21.08
C MET A 238 7.31 17.90 22.55
N ALA A 239 8.14 18.56 23.37
CA ALA A 239 7.80 19.02 24.71
C ALA A 239 6.66 20.07 24.75
N ASN A 240 6.40 20.80 23.66
CA ASN A 240 5.35 21.85 23.62
C ASN A 240 3.95 21.31 23.25
N PHE A 241 3.80 20.00 23.00
CA PHE A 241 2.48 19.36 22.94
C PHE A 241 1.90 19.07 24.33
N SER A 242 2.27 19.87 25.33
CA SER A 242 1.68 19.87 26.66
C SER A 242 0.25 20.45 26.66
N SER A 243 -0.69 19.77 25.99
CA SER A 243 -2.05 19.83 26.48
C SER A 243 -2.11 18.87 27.67
N GLN A 244 -2.62 19.30 28.81
CA GLN A 244 -2.83 18.49 30.03
C GLN A 244 -3.48 17.12 29.71
N ARG A 245 -4.15 16.98 28.59
CA ARG A 245 -4.78 15.77 28.10
C ARG A 245 -3.80 14.78 27.48
N VAL A 246 -2.71 15.23 26.85
CA VAL A 246 -1.66 14.37 26.27
C VAL A 246 -0.72 13.89 27.40
N GLU A 247 -0.42 14.73 28.38
CA GLU A 247 0.35 14.34 29.58
C GLU A 247 -0.39 13.29 30.41
N GLN A 248 -1.71 13.38 30.53
CA GLN A 248 -2.54 12.41 31.25
C GLN A 248 -2.67 11.07 30.50
N LEU A 249 -2.62 11.07 29.16
CA LEU A 249 -2.76 9.85 28.35
C LEU A 249 -1.44 9.09 28.15
N ALA A 250 -0.29 9.76 28.25
CA ALA A 250 1.01 9.18 27.88
C ALA A 250 2.03 9.10 29.03
N GLY A 251 1.72 9.55 30.25
CA GLY A 251 2.66 9.45 31.37
C GLY A 251 4.05 10.02 31.07
N GLY A 252 4.16 11.08 30.30
CA GLY A 252 5.36 11.92 30.16
C GLY A 252 6.36 11.54 29.07
N ASN A 253 6.37 10.34 28.45
CA ASN A 253 7.34 10.04 27.38
C ASN A 253 6.76 9.17 26.27
N TRP A 254 5.85 9.74 25.49
CA TRP A 254 5.23 9.06 24.34
C TRP A 254 6.25 8.66 23.25
N GLN A 255 7.37 9.39 23.09
CA GLN A 255 8.43 9.07 22.15
C GLN A 255 9.07 7.73 22.48
N SER A 256 9.52 7.55 23.73
CA SER A 256 10.06 6.27 24.20
C SER A 256 9.03 5.14 24.13
N ALA A 257 7.75 5.44 24.35
CA ALA A 257 6.68 4.46 24.22
C ALA A 257 6.52 3.99 22.77
N ILE A 258 6.46 4.91 21.79
CA ILE A 258 6.40 4.58 20.35
C ILE A 258 7.68 3.88 19.92
N GLN A 259 8.85 4.35 20.32
CA GLN A 259 10.14 3.72 20.01
C GLN A 259 10.18 2.28 20.49
N GLY A 260 9.88 2.04 21.77
CA GLY A 260 9.85 0.70 22.33
C GLY A 260 8.80 -0.19 21.68
N TRP A 261 7.65 0.37 21.31
CA TRP A 261 6.63 -0.35 20.57
C TRP A 261 7.12 -0.72 19.15
N LEU A 262 7.69 0.21 18.39
CA LEU A 262 8.19 0.00 17.04
C LEU A 262 9.33 -1.04 16.99
N LEU A 263 10.25 -1.01 17.96
CA LEU A 263 11.33 -2.00 18.10
C LEU A 263 10.78 -3.43 18.34
N ARG A 264 9.65 -3.55 19.06
CA ARG A 264 8.99 -4.85 19.27
C ARG A 264 8.27 -5.37 18.04
N GLN A 265 7.90 -4.51 17.06
CA GLN A 265 7.25 -4.93 15.81
C GLN A 265 8.24 -5.49 14.78
N GLN A 266 9.55 -5.30 14.97
CA GLN A 266 10.55 -5.87 14.07
C GLN A 266 10.55 -7.38 14.11
N TYR A 267 10.46 -8.03 12.96
CA TYR A 267 10.65 -9.47 12.85
C TYR A 267 12.09 -9.86 13.11
N ARG A 268 12.34 -10.60 14.19
CA ARG A 268 13.68 -11.05 14.61
C ARG A 268 13.99 -12.51 14.24
N ALA A 269 13.04 -13.19 13.63
CA ALA A 269 13.16 -14.54 13.10
C ALA A 269 12.56 -14.62 11.70
N GLU A 270 12.86 -15.69 10.96
CA GLU A 270 12.23 -15.97 9.67
C GLU A 270 10.71 -16.01 9.83
N HIS A 271 9.99 -15.31 8.94
CA HIS A 271 8.53 -15.24 8.99
C HIS A 271 7.92 -16.62 8.66
N PRO A 272 7.06 -17.18 9.54
CA PRO A 272 6.63 -18.59 9.43
C PRO A 272 5.79 -18.88 8.19
N TYR A 273 5.15 -17.86 7.63
CA TYR A 273 4.28 -17.99 6.47
C TYR A 273 4.98 -17.66 5.15
N THR A 274 5.64 -16.51 5.07
CA THR A 274 6.26 -16.04 3.83
C THR A 274 7.72 -16.41 3.69
N HIS A 275 8.35 -16.88 4.77
CA HIS A 275 9.79 -17.15 4.84
C HIS A 275 10.65 -15.91 4.56
N ALA A 276 10.10 -14.71 4.81
CA ALA A 276 10.87 -13.48 4.78
C ALA A 276 11.95 -13.52 5.86
N ALA A 277 13.14 -13.07 5.53
CA ALA A 277 14.27 -12.98 6.45
C ALA A 277 13.95 -12.03 7.63
N PRO A 278 14.60 -12.19 8.79
CA PRO A 278 14.45 -11.25 9.90
C PRO A 278 14.98 -9.86 9.51
N GLY A 279 14.48 -8.82 10.20
CA GLY A 279 14.93 -7.43 10.04
C GLY A 279 13.86 -6.46 9.53
N GLY A 280 12.81 -6.95 8.87
CA GLY A 280 11.72 -6.13 8.33
C GLY A 280 10.60 -5.85 9.33
N TRP A 281 9.68 -4.96 8.93
CA TRP A 281 8.41 -4.63 9.60
C TRP A 281 7.23 -4.85 8.68
N ALA A 282 6.06 -5.13 9.27
CA ALA A 282 4.78 -5.23 8.58
C ALA A 282 3.91 -4.00 8.88
N TRP A 283 2.86 -3.77 8.06
CA TRP A 283 1.90 -2.64 8.21
C TRP A 283 1.10 -2.66 9.52
N THR A 284 1.02 -3.82 10.15
CA THR A 284 0.18 -4.09 11.32
C THR A 284 0.99 -4.75 12.43
N ASP A 285 0.55 -4.55 13.67
CA ASP A 285 1.05 -5.22 14.88
C ASP A 285 0.33 -6.56 15.16
N LEU A 286 -0.58 -6.97 14.29
CA LEU A 286 -1.36 -8.21 14.41
C LEU A 286 -0.63 -9.42 13.81
N PRO A 287 -0.99 -10.65 14.25
CA PRO A 287 -0.26 -11.88 13.87
C PRO A 287 -0.21 -12.20 12.38
N GLY A 288 -1.14 -11.66 11.59
CA GLY A 288 -1.20 -11.90 10.15
C GLY A 288 -0.36 -10.94 9.31
N GLY A 289 0.32 -9.97 9.92
CA GLY A 289 1.23 -9.07 9.24
C GLY A 289 2.39 -9.81 8.58
N VAL A 290 2.91 -9.25 7.48
CA VAL A 290 4.04 -9.81 6.71
C VAL A 290 5.03 -8.69 6.47
N PRO A 291 6.33 -8.88 6.72
CA PRO A 291 7.34 -7.85 6.45
C PRO A 291 7.29 -7.38 5.00
N ASP A 292 7.28 -6.07 4.81
CA ASP A 292 7.25 -5.45 3.50
C ASP A 292 8.20 -4.25 3.40
N ALA A 293 8.40 -3.77 2.17
CA ALA A 293 9.38 -2.72 1.88
C ALA A 293 8.94 -1.35 2.40
N ASP A 294 7.65 -1.04 2.34
CA ASP A 294 7.14 0.28 2.67
C ASP A 294 7.17 0.51 4.18
N ASP A 295 6.72 -0.48 4.94
CA ASP A 295 6.72 -0.44 6.40
C ASP A 295 8.13 -0.56 6.99
N THR A 296 8.98 -1.38 6.37
CA THR A 296 10.39 -1.46 6.77
C THR A 296 11.12 -0.12 6.53
N ALA A 297 10.91 0.52 5.37
CA ALA A 297 11.49 1.83 5.10
C ALA A 297 10.93 2.90 6.05
N GLY A 298 9.63 2.89 6.31
CA GLY A 298 8.96 3.79 7.26
C GLY A 298 9.51 3.64 8.68
N ALA A 299 9.69 2.40 9.15
CA ALA A 299 10.26 2.12 10.47
C ALA A 299 11.71 2.60 10.59
N VAL A 300 12.55 2.35 9.58
CA VAL A 300 13.95 2.82 9.53
C VAL A 300 14.02 4.35 9.57
N LEU A 301 13.13 5.05 8.85
CA LEU A 301 13.02 6.51 8.89
C LEU A 301 12.56 7.02 10.26
N ALA A 302 11.52 6.42 10.84
CA ALA A 302 11.00 6.80 12.14
C ALA A 302 12.07 6.65 13.24
N LEU A 303 12.84 5.56 13.23
CA LEU A 303 13.97 5.35 14.14
C LEU A 303 15.05 6.42 13.98
N ALA A 304 15.33 6.89 12.76
CA ALA A 304 16.29 7.97 12.53
C ALA A 304 15.80 9.30 13.10
N GLN A 305 14.51 9.62 12.98
CA GLN A 305 13.93 10.84 13.53
C GLN A 305 13.94 10.84 15.06
N MET A 306 13.54 9.71 15.68
CA MET A 306 13.56 9.56 17.13
C MET A 306 14.98 9.70 17.70
N ARG A 307 15.97 9.09 17.06
CA ARG A 307 17.37 9.21 17.49
C ARG A 307 17.90 10.64 17.42
N LYS A 308 17.55 11.41 16.40
CA LYS A 308 17.92 12.84 16.31
C LYS A 308 17.33 13.64 17.47
N ALA A 309 16.09 13.39 17.82
CA ALA A 309 15.42 14.03 18.95
C ALA A 309 16.08 13.66 20.28
N ASP A 310 16.44 12.40 20.50
CA ASP A 310 17.14 11.94 21.71
C ASP A 310 18.55 12.56 21.83
N SER A 311 19.27 12.69 20.70
CA SER A 311 20.60 13.32 20.69
C SER A 311 20.55 14.80 21.05
N GLN A 312 19.50 15.52 20.66
CA GLN A 312 19.27 16.90 21.03
C GLN A 312 18.93 17.04 22.53
N ALA A 313 18.07 16.16 23.05
CA ALA A 313 17.67 16.16 24.46
C ALA A 313 18.82 15.71 25.40
N SER A 314 19.66 14.75 25.01
CA SER A 314 20.77 14.25 25.80
C SER A 314 21.98 15.20 25.83
N CYS A 315 22.13 16.07 24.85
CA CYS A 315 23.13 17.15 24.89
C CYS A 315 22.81 18.15 26.00
N GLU A 316 21.52 18.29 26.37
CA GLU A 316 21.06 19.16 27.43
C GLU A 316 21.10 18.48 28.83
N SER A 317 21.04 17.13 28.92
CA SER A 317 20.85 16.41 30.19
C SER A 317 21.99 15.47 30.64
N GLY A 318 23.03 15.25 29.82
CA GLY A 318 24.24 14.49 30.22
C GLY A 318 24.04 12.99 30.49
N CYS A 319 22.91 12.39 30.08
CA CYS A 319 22.62 10.96 30.27
C CYS A 319 22.96 10.11 29.03
N GLY A 320 23.70 9.03 29.30
CA GLY A 320 24.24 8.13 28.26
C GLY A 320 23.20 7.28 27.54
N ALA A 321 23.61 6.89 26.36
CA ALA A 321 23.00 6.34 25.19
C ALA A 321 21.95 5.20 25.34
N PRO A 322 20.70 5.43 24.90
CA PRO A 322 19.81 4.36 24.43
C PRO A 322 20.05 4.01 22.94
N GLY A 323 21.29 4.14 22.45
CA GLY A 323 21.56 4.08 21.01
C GLY A 323 21.71 2.68 20.39
N ALA A 324 22.17 1.67 21.14
CA ALA A 324 22.62 0.40 20.56
C ALA A 324 21.49 -0.44 19.96
N GLU A 325 20.32 -0.50 20.60
CA GLU A 325 19.18 -1.27 20.09
C GLU A 325 18.57 -0.64 18.84
N ILE A 326 18.45 0.69 18.81
CA ILE A 326 17.98 1.44 17.64
C ILE A 326 18.92 1.22 16.45
N LEU A 327 20.23 1.32 16.68
CA LEU A 327 21.25 1.10 15.65
C LEU A 327 21.18 -0.32 15.09
N ALA A 328 21.06 -1.32 15.97
CA ALA A 328 20.94 -2.72 15.57
C ALA A 328 19.66 -2.98 14.76
N ALA A 329 18.52 -2.43 15.19
CA ALA A 329 17.25 -2.57 14.50
C ALA A 329 17.26 -1.85 13.15
N ALA A 330 17.76 -0.62 13.09
CA ALA A 330 17.87 0.15 11.85
C ALA A 330 18.81 -0.56 10.86
N ARG A 331 19.96 -1.06 11.32
CA ARG A 331 20.89 -1.83 10.50
C ARG A 331 20.22 -3.06 9.90
N ALA A 332 19.52 -3.85 10.70
CA ALA A 332 18.81 -5.04 10.23
C ALA A 332 17.75 -4.69 9.16
N GLY A 333 16.99 -3.60 9.35
CA GLY A 333 16.03 -3.11 8.36
C GLY A 333 16.67 -2.61 7.07
N ILE A 334 17.80 -1.91 7.17
CA ILE A 334 18.59 -1.46 6.02
C ILE A 334 19.09 -2.67 5.21
N GLU A 335 19.70 -3.64 5.86
CA GLU A 335 20.19 -4.87 5.22
C GLU A 335 19.05 -5.65 4.58
N TRP A 336 17.88 -5.75 5.25
CA TRP A 336 16.68 -6.37 4.72
C TRP A 336 16.21 -5.70 3.41
N LEU A 337 16.15 -4.36 3.36
CA LEU A 337 15.81 -3.60 2.15
C LEU A 337 16.84 -3.78 1.03
N LEU A 338 18.14 -3.83 1.36
CA LEU A 338 19.21 -4.07 0.39
C LEU A 338 19.10 -5.45 -0.25
N ASP A 339 18.77 -6.47 0.56
CA ASP A 339 18.62 -7.84 0.09
C ASP A 339 17.32 -8.04 -0.70
N LEU A 340 16.30 -7.17 -0.47
CA LEU A 340 15.05 -7.18 -1.21
C LEU A 340 15.16 -6.55 -2.60
N GLN A 341 16.12 -5.65 -2.84
CA GLN A 341 16.24 -4.90 -4.10
C GLN A 341 16.30 -5.82 -5.32
N ASN A 342 15.44 -5.56 -6.32
CA ASN A 342 15.40 -6.32 -7.57
C ASN A 342 16.62 -6.04 -8.46
N ARG A 343 16.84 -6.91 -9.45
CA ARG A 343 17.94 -6.78 -10.43
C ARG A 343 17.85 -5.52 -11.29
N ASP A 344 16.66 -4.98 -11.49
CA ASP A 344 16.45 -3.72 -12.22
C ASP A 344 16.76 -2.47 -11.39
N GLY A 345 17.11 -2.64 -10.12
CA GLY A 345 17.44 -1.60 -9.16
C GLY A 345 16.25 -1.04 -8.37
N GLY A 346 15.02 -1.39 -8.73
CA GLY A 346 13.83 -0.99 -8.00
C GLY A 346 13.52 -1.88 -6.80
N ILE A 347 12.61 -1.43 -5.95
CA ILE A 347 12.17 -2.14 -4.75
C ILE A 347 10.78 -2.74 -4.98
N PRO A 348 10.59 -4.06 -4.77
CA PRO A 348 9.30 -4.71 -4.74
C PRO A 348 8.65 -4.59 -3.35
N THR A 349 7.40 -5.06 -3.21
CA THR A 349 6.68 -4.97 -1.93
C THR A 349 7.17 -5.99 -0.90
N PHE A 350 7.04 -7.29 -1.20
CA PHE A 350 7.27 -8.36 -0.21
C PHE A 350 8.48 -9.25 -0.51
N CYS A 351 8.81 -9.43 -1.78
CA CYS A 351 9.78 -10.44 -2.18
C CYS A 351 10.39 -10.13 -3.54
N ARG A 352 11.63 -10.60 -3.72
CA ARG A 352 12.24 -10.65 -5.04
C ARG A 352 11.58 -11.74 -5.87
N GLY A 353 11.40 -11.48 -7.16
CA GLY A 353 10.81 -12.45 -8.08
C GLY A 353 11.20 -12.14 -9.52
N TRP A 354 10.30 -12.48 -10.43
CA TRP A 354 10.52 -12.25 -11.87
C TRP A 354 10.00 -10.88 -12.35
N GLY A 355 9.45 -10.06 -11.45
CA GLY A 355 8.89 -8.74 -11.77
C GLY A 355 7.58 -8.80 -12.56
N ALA A 356 6.90 -9.94 -12.53
CA ALA A 356 5.70 -10.18 -13.31
C ALA A 356 4.41 -9.92 -12.52
N LEU A 357 4.40 -10.20 -11.23
CA LEU A 357 3.25 -10.01 -10.35
C LEU A 357 3.38 -8.68 -9.58
N PRO A 358 2.28 -8.08 -9.10
CA PRO A 358 2.32 -6.81 -8.38
C PRO A 358 3.28 -6.81 -7.19
N PHE A 359 3.40 -7.92 -6.49
CA PHE A 359 4.15 -8.00 -5.23
C PHE A 359 5.67 -8.25 -5.41
N ASP A 360 6.10 -8.72 -6.57
CA ASP A 360 7.52 -8.91 -6.92
C ASP A 360 8.01 -7.87 -7.93
N ARG A 361 7.12 -7.02 -8.40
CA ARG A 361 7.43 -5.94 -9.35
C ARG A 361 7.98 -4.73 -8.62
N SER A 362 9.06 -4.14 -9.17
CA SER A 362 9.62 -2.89 -8.68
C SER A 362 8.63 -1.73 -8.82
N SER A 363 8.58 -0.87 -7.81
CA SER A 363 7.73 0.32 -7.79
C SER A 363 8.53 1.60 -7.54
N ALA A 364 8.09 2.71 -8.12
CA ALA A 364 8.75 4.00 -8.00
C ALA A 364 8.63 4.58 -6.59
N ASP A 365 7.45 4.52 -5.97
CA ASP A 365 7.18 4.99 -4.62
C ASP A 365 7.94 4.19 -3.56
N LEU A 366 7.93 2.84 -3.65
CA LEU A 366 8.69 1.97 -2.74
C LEU A 366 10.20 2.21 -2.87
N SER A 367 10.70 2.38 -4.11
CA SER A 367 12.12 2.68 -4.34
C SER A 367 12.51 4.04 -3.76
N ALA A 368 11.65 5.05 -3.89
CA ALA A 368 11.84 6.37 -3.29
C ALA A 368 11.85 6.30 -1.75
N HIS A 369 10.95 5.52 -1.15
CA HIS A 369 10.90 5.34 0.30
C HIS A 369 12.15 4.65 0.83
N ALA A 370 12.63 3.59 0.16
CA ALA A 370 13.89 2.93 0.51
C ALA A 370 15.11 3.86 0.35
N ILE A 371 15.18 4.70 -0.71
CA ILE A 371 16.22 5.72 -0.86
C ILE A 371 16.25 6.66 0.35
N ARG A 372 15.10 7.16 0.80
CA ARG A 372 15.01 8.02 1.99
C ARG A 372 15.50 7.30 3.25
N ALA A 373 15.08 6.05 3.45
CA ALA A 373 15.49 5.24 4.59
C ALA A 373 17.02 5.02 4.59
N TRP A 374 17.62 4.66 3.47
CA TRP A 374 19.06 4.50 3.35
C TRP A 374 19.84 5.80 3.56
N LEU A 375 19.36 6.92 3.00
CA LEU A 375 20.00 8.24 3.19
C LEU A 375 19.97 8.71 4.64
N ALA A 376 18.91 8.40 5.37
CA ALA A 376 18.77 8.81 6.78
C ALA A 376 19.87 8.21 7.69
N TRP A 377 20.49 7.10 7.26
CA TRP A 377 21.53 6.36 7.99
C TRP A 377 22.87 6.27 7.25
N ALA A 378 23.02 6.92 6.10
CA ALA A 378 24.15 6.68 5.19
C ALA A 378 25.54 6.95 5.81
N ASP A 379 25.63 7.77 6.84
CA ASP A 379 26.90 8.15 7.49
C ASP A 379 27.23 7.30 8.74
N GLU A 380 26.33 6.45 9.18
CA GLU A 380 26.42 5.71 10.44
C GLU A 380 27.01 4.27 10.33
N PRO A 381 26.74 3.52 9.22
CA PRO A 381 27.16 2.14 9.11
C PRO A 381 28.66 1.99 8.87
N PRO A 382 29.23 0.78 9.08
CA PRO A 382 30.58 0.44 8.61
C PRO A 382 30.76 0.67 7.11
N ALA A 383 31.99 0.94 6.67
CA ALA A 383 32.33 1.34 5.30
C ALA A 383 31.85 0.36 4.21
N ASP A 384 31.81 -0.94 4.48
CA ASP A 384 31.29 -1.97 3.57
C ASP A 384 29.78 -1.83 3.35
N LEU A 385 29.02 -1.56 4.40
CA LEU A 385 27.58 -1.34 4.32
C LEU A 385 27.26 0.02 3.68
N GLN A 386 28.04 1.06 3.96
CA GLN A 386 27.93 2.35 3.28
C GLN A 386 28.04 2.19 1.76
N LYS A 387 29.05 1.44 1.31
CA LYS A 387 29.26 1.16 -0.12
C LYS A 387 28.10 0.39 -0.75
N ARG A 388 27.51 -0.58 -0.02
CA ARG A 388 26.30 -1.29 -0.47
C ARG A 388 25.12 -0.32 -0.61
N ILE A 389 24.91 0.56 0.36
CA ILE A 389 23.85 1.60 0.34
C ILE A 389 24.03 2.51 -0.88
N GLU A 390 25.22 3.04 -1.12
CA GLU A 390 25.51 3.90 -2.26
C GLU A 390 25.24 3.21 -3.60
N GLY A 391 25.66 1.95 -3.71
CA GLY A 391 25.38 1.11 -4.87
C GLY A 391 23.90 0.89 -5.10
N ALA A 392 23.15 0.63 -4.02
CA ALA A 392 21.70 0.41 -4.05
C ALA A 392 20.93 1.68 -4.43
N ILE A 393 21.27 2.84 -3.85
CA ILE A 393 20.68 4.12 -4.21
C ILE A 393 20.95 4.44 -5.69
N SER A 394 22.19 4.24 -6.16
CA SER A 394 22.56 4.46 -7.57
C SER A 394 21.75 3.55 -8.51
N ALA A 395 21.49 2.30 -8.12
CA ALA A 395 20.66 1.37 -8.89
C ALA A 395 19.19 1.80 -8.89
N ALA A 396 18.66 2.23 -7.73
CA ALA A 396 17.29 2.71 -7.61
C ALA A 396 17.05 4.00 -8.43
N LEU A 397 18.01 4.92 -8.46
CA LEU A 397 17.93 6.13 -9.30
C LEU A 397 17.93 5.79 -10.80
N ARG A 398 18.70 4.80 -11.25
CA ARG A 398 18.63 4.31 -12.64
C ARG A 398 17.28 3.67 -12.95
N PHE A 399 16.73 2.92 -12.01
CA PHE A 399 15.38 2.38 -12.15
C PHE A 399 14.35 3.50 -12.27
N LEU A 400 14.38 4.51 -11.38
CA LEU A 400 13.48 5.66 -11.42
C LEU A 400 13.58 6.42 -12.74
N ALA A 401 14.80 6.59 -13.28
CA ALA A 401 15.01 7.21 -14.60
C ALA A 401 14.35 6.40 -15.73
N LYS A 402 14.44 5.08 -15.66
CA LYS A 402 13.85 4.17 -16.66
C LYS A 402 12.34 4.19 -16.68
N VAL A 403 11.71 4.32 -15.49
CA VAL A 403 10.24 4.24 -15.34
C VAL A 403 9.55 5.60 -15.29
N GLN A 404 10.31 6.69 -15.32
CA GLN A 404 9.76 8.05 -15.44
C GLN A 404 9.03 8.20 -16.77
N ARG A 405 7.80 8.66 -16.73
CA ARG A 405 6.97 8.89 -17.91
C ARG A 405 7.44 10.11 -18.72
N ASN A 406 6.97 10.23 -19.94
CA ASN A 406 7.29 11.37 -20.80
C ASN A 406 6.79 12.70 -20.23
N ASP A 407 5.69 12.68 -19.48
CA ASP A 407 5.14 13.84 -18.75
C ASP A 407 5.89 14.15 -17.44
N GLY A 408 6.95 13.42 -17.14
CA GLY A 408 7.77 13.57 -15.93
C GLY A 408 7.25 12.87 -14.69
N ALA A 409 6.05 12.27 -14.74
CA ALA A 409 5.42 11.64 -13.61
C ALA A 409 5.94 10.20 -13.36
N TRP A 410 5.69 9.70 -12.14
CA TRP A 410 5.80 8.29 -11.76
C TRP A 410 4.48 7.75 -11.26
N ILE A 411 4.22 6.49 -11.56
CA ILE A 411 3.02 5.79 -11.11
C ILE A 411 3.39 4.90 -9.92
N PRO A 412 2.68 5.02 -8.79
CA PRO A 412 2.87 4.13 -7.65
C PRO A 412 2.26 2.76 -7.92
N LEU A 413 2.63 1.76 -7.11
CA LEU A 413 2.08 0.42 -7.22
C LEU A 413 0.76 0.28 -6.45
N TRP A 414 0.74 0.74 -5.20
CA TRP A 414 -0.36 0.49 -4.28
C TRP A 414 -1.46 1.54 -4.38
N PHE A 415 -1.09 2.80 -4.48
CA PHE A 415 -1.99 3.92 -4.32
C PHE A 415 -2.55 4.40 -5.66
N GLY A 416 -3.86 4.25 -5.84
CA GLY A 416 -4.59 4.71 -7.02
C GLY A 416 -5.58 5.82 -6.69
N ASN A 417 -6.19 6.38 -7.73
CA ASN A 417 -7.28 7.35 -7.61
C ASN A 417 -8.41 6.98 -8.57
N GLN A 418 -9.61 6.72 -8.04
CA GLN A 418 -10.75 6.24 -8.82
C GLN A 418 -11.29 7.25 -9.85
N PHE A 419 -10.88 8.51 -9.76
CA PHE A 419 -11.30 9.60 -10.66
C PHE A 419 -10.29 9.85 -11.78
N SER A 420 -9.08 9.29 -11.66
CA SER A 420 -8.04 9.41 -12.68
C SER A 420 -8.21 8.38 -13.81
N ALA A 421 -7.71 8.71 -14.99
CA ALA A 421 -7.64 7.77 -16.11
C ALA A 421 -6.82 6.53 -15.71
N GLY A 422 -7.31 5.34 -16.03
CA GLY A 422 -6.69 4.08 -15.64
C GLY A 422 -6.71 3.80 -14.14
N GLU A 423 -7.35 4.68 -13.34
CA GLU A 423 -7.37 4.61 -11.87
C GLU A 423 -5.95 4.76 -11.25
N GLU A 424 -5.01 5.35 -12.00
CA GLU A 424 -3.65 5.64 -11.58
C GLU A 424 -3.60 6.86 -10.65
N ASN A 425 -2.48 7.02 -9.92
CA ASN A 425 -2.25 8.20 -9.06
C ASN A 425 -0.85 8.78 -9.30
N PRO A 426 -0.60 9.41 -10.47
CA PRO A 426 0.69 10.02 -10.76
C PRO A 426 1.08 11.12 -9.77
N THR A 427 0.14 11.84 -9.17
CA THR A 427 0.44 12.85 -8.14
C THR A 427 1.11 12.20 -6.92
N TYR A 428 0.55 11.10 -6.41
CA TYR A 428 1.12 10.35 -5.28
C TYR A 428 2.54 9.88 -5.60
N GLY A 429 2.69 9.13 -6.71
CA GLY A 429 3.98 8.55 -7.08
C GLY A 429 5.05 9.60 -7.31
N THR A 430 4.71 10.70 -8.02
CA THR A 430 5.64 11.78 -8.31
C THR A 430 6.05 12.54 -7.06
N ALA A 431 5.12 12.85 -6.16
CA ALA A 431 5.41 13.54 -4.91
C ALA A 431 6.38 12.74 -4.02
N ARG A 432 6.16 11.42 -3.87
CA ARG A 432 7.06 10.55 -3.10
C ARG A 432 8.46 10.49 -3.71
N VAL A 433 8.56 10.38 -5.04
CA VAL A 433 9.86 10.36 -5.73
C VAL A 433 10.57 11.70 -5.63
N VAL A 434 9.89 12.83 -5.90
CA VAL A 434 10.47 14.18 -5.80
C VAL A 434 11.03 14.44 -4.40
N SER A 435 10.30 14.08 -3.35
CA SER A 435 10.78 14.21 -1.96
C SER A 435 12.07 13.43 -1.70
N ALA A 436 12.18 12.20 -2.22
CA ALA A 436 13.39 11.39 -2.09
C ALA A 436 14.56 11.97 -2.89
N LEU A 437 14.30 12.45 -4.12
CA LEU A 437 15.32 13.04 -4.98
C LEU A 437 15.90 14.35 -4.41
N CYS A 438 15.07 15.18 -3.74
CA CYS A 438 15.54 16.38 -3.03
C CYS A 438 16.59 16.04 -1.97
N GLN A 439 16.46 14.89 -1.31
CA GLN A 439 17.44 14.41 -0.31
C GLN A 439 18.67 13.78 -0.97
N ALA A 440 18.49 13.05 -2.09
CA ALA A 440 19.55 12.30 -2.76
C ALA A 440 20.52 13.19 -3.57
N ARG A 441 20.07 14.32 -4.11
CA ARG A 441 20.79 15.11 -5.14
C ARG A 441 22.21 15.54 -4.75
N ARG A 442 22.44 15.85 -3.46
CA ARG A 442 23.79 16.29 -3.00
C ARG A 442 24.86 15.23 -3.20
N ARG A 443 24.47 13.94 -3.15
CA ARG A 443 25.39 12.78 -3.31
C ARG A 443 25.30 12.15 -4.70
N PHE A 444 24.17 12.33 -5.40
CA PHE A 444 23.83 11.62 -6.63
C PHE A 444 23.35 12.61 -7.71
N PRO A 445 24.24 13.09 -8.61
CA PRO A 445 23.89 14.11 -9.63
C PRO A 445 22.78 13.69 -10.60
N LEU A 446 22.57 12.36 -10.81
CA LEU A 446 21.46 11.85 -11.64
C LEU A 446 20.09 12.33 -11.13
N ALA A 447 19.95 12.63 -9.85
CA ALA A 447 18.70 13.10 -9.26
C ALA A 447 18.23 14.43 -9.84
N ASP A 448 19.13 15.35 -10.25
CA ASP A 448 18.75 16.68 -10.74
C ASP A 448 17.89 16.62 -12.02
N ASN A 449 18.27 15.80 -12.99
CA ASN A 449 17.50 15.64 -14.23
C ASN A 449 16.10 15.05 -13.98
N LEU A 450 16.00 14.14 -13.01
CA LEU A 450 14.74 13.53 -12.62
C LEU A 450 13.85 14.52 -11.87
N LEU A 451 14.45 15.34 -11.00
CA LEU A 451 13.78 16.41 -10.25
C LEU A 451 13.15 17.44 -11.18
N VAL A 452 13.86 17.90 -12.22
CA VAL A 452 13.33 18.87 -13.18
C VAL A 452 12.03 18.37 -13.80
N LYS A 453 12.03 17.16 -14.30
CA LYS A 453 10.83 16.57 -14.94
C LYS A 453 9.71 16.33 -13.92
N GLY A 454 10.03 15.75 -12.77
CA GLY A 454 9.04 15.45 -11.73
C GLY A 454 8.45 16.70 -11.09
N GLY A 455 9.27 17.70 -10.80
CA GLY A 455 8.82 18.99 -10.28
C GLY A 455 7.89 19.71 -11.25
N ASN A 456 8.28 19.79 -12.55
CA ASN A 456 7.42 20.39 -13.58
C ASN A 456 6.12 19.61 -13.79
N SER A 457 6.13 18.27 -13.65
CA SER A 457 4.92 17.46 -13.71
C SER A 457 3.95 17.80 -12.56
N LEU A 458 4.43 17.97 -11.32
CA LEU A 458 3.61 18.42 -10.20
C LEU A 458 3.07 19.84 -10.38
N LEU A 459 3.89 20.77 -10.90
CA LEU A 459 3.45 22.14 -11.22
C LEU A 459 2.32 22.13 -12.25
N ALA A 460 2.48 21.36 -13.33
CA ALA A 460 1.50 21.26 -14.43
C ALA A 460 0.21 20.53 -14.03
N SER A 461 0.23 19.66 -13.03
CA SER A 461 -0.94 18.87 -12.60
C SER A 461 -1.82 19.57 -11.56
N ARG A 462 -1.45 20.79 -11.10
CA ARG A 462 -2.26 21.57 -10.16
C ARG A 462 -3.60 21.97 -10.80
N ASN A 463 -4.69 21.76 -10.08
CA ASN A 463 -6.02 22.16 -10.50
C ASN A 463 -6.23 23.69 -10.38
N ALA A 464 -7.24 24.20 -11.06
CA ALA A 464 -7.60 25.64 -11.04
C ALA A 464 -8.00 26.15 -9.65
N ASP A 465 -8.50 25.26 -8.77
CA ASP A 465 -8.84 25.59 -7.38
C ASP A 465 -7.63 25.72 -6.44
N GLY A 466 -6.42 25.43 -6.92
CA GLY A 466 -5.18 25.50 -6.17
C GLY A 466 -4.72 24.16 -5.56
N GLY A 467 -5.55 23.11 -5.56
CA GLY A 467 -5.25 21.78 -5.05
C GLY A 467 -4.81 20.80 -6.12
N TRP A 468 -4.59 19.54 -5.71
CA TRP A 468 -4.27 18.41 -6.58
C TRP A 468 -5.22 17.24 -6.34
N GLY A 469 -5.58 16.56 -7.42
CA GLY A 469 -6.16 15.22 -7.39
C GLY A 469 -5.13 14.17 -7.77
N GLY A 470 -5.55 12.92 -7.98
CA GLY A 470 -4.65 11.83 -8.38
C GLY A 470 -3.95 12.06 -9.72
N SER A 471 -4.54 12.87 -10.60
CA SER A 471 -3.98 13.34 -11.87
C SER A 471 -4.59 14.70 -12.23
N ALA A 472 -4.05 15.35 -13.25
CA ALA A 472 -4.67 16.56 -13.80
C ALA A 472 -6.16 16.32 -14.12
N ALA A 473 -7.01 17.27 -13.76
CA ALA A 473 -8.47 17.21 -13.89
C ALA A 473 -9.22 16.18 -12.99
N ALA A 474 -8.53 15.34 -12.23
CA ALA A 474 -9.16 14.61 -11.14
C ALA A 474 -9.52 15.61 -10.01
N PRO A 475 -10.67 15.43 -9.30
CA PRO A 475 -11.04 16.33 -8.21
C PRO A 475 -9.91 16.45 -7.17
N SER A 476 -9.65 17.69 -6.70
CA SER A 476 -8.67 17.93 -5.65
C SER A 476 -9.06 17.22 -4.36
N SER A 477 -8.10 16.57 -3.73
CA SER A 477 -8.23 15.91 -2.44
C SER A 477 -7.23 16.46 -1.44
N ILE A 478 -7.45 16.18 -0.17
CA ILE A 478 -6.54 16.60 0.90
C ILE A 478 -5.24 15.82 0.79
N GLU A 479 -5.34 14.52 0.55
CA GLU A 479 -4.19 13.61 0.51
C GLU A 479 -3.23 13.96 -0.62
N GLU A 480 -3.72 14.07 -1.85
CA GLU A 480 -2.87 14.36 -3.00
C GLU A 480 -2.36 15.82 -2.96
N THR A 481 -3.19 16.78 -2.49
CA THR A 481 -2.74 18.16 -2.33
C THR A 481 -1.63 18.28 -1.30
N ALA A 482 -1.76 17.63 -0.15
CA ALA A 482 -0.76 17.64 0.89
C ALA A 482 0.56 17.01 0.41
N LEU A 483 0.51 15.87 -0.27
CA LEU A 483 1.70 15.20 -0.80
C LEU A 483 2.43 16.04 -1.86
N ALA A 484 1.68 16.61 -2.81
CA ALA A 484 2.26 17.48 -3.83
C ALA A 484 2.88 18.74 -3.20
N LEU A 485 2.20 19.34 -2.23
CA LEU A 485 2.67 20.52 -1.51
C LEU A 485 3.93 20.23 -0.70
N GLU A 486 3.99 19.10 0.04
CA GLU A 486 5.20 18.68 0.77
C GLU A 486 6.41 18.54 -0.17
N ALA A 487 6.22 17.87 -1.31
CA ALA A 487 7.28 17.66 -2.29
C ALA A 487 7.75 18.97 -2.94
N LEU A 488 6.82 19.85 -3.33
CA LEU A 488 7.14 21.15 -3.92
C LEU A 488 7.77 22.10 -2.91
N ALA A 489 7.37 22.07 -1.64
CA ALA A 489 8.01 22.82 -0.56
C ALA A 489 9.44 22.32 -0.31
N ALA A 490 9.67 20.99 -0.30
CA ALA A 490 11.01 20.43 -0.21
C ALA A 490 11.91 20.85 -1.39
N LEU A 491 11.34 20.94 -2.58
CA LEU A 491 12.03 21.43 -3.78
C LEU A 491 12.35 22.92 -3.66
N LEU A 492 11.44 23.73 -3.15
CA LEU A 492 11.62 25.18 -2.95
C LEU A 492 12.70 25.50 -1.89
N ALA A 493 12.89 24.63 -0.89
CA ALA A 493 13.92 24.74 0.13
C ALA A 493 15.35 24.55 -0.42
N LEU A 494 15.51 24.03 -1.63
CA LEU A 494 16.83 23.84 -2.21
C LEU A 494 17.48 25.20 -2.52
N GLN A 495 18.66 25.43 -1.94
CA GLN A 495 19.46 26.65 -2.19
C GLN A 495 19.79 26.76 -3.69
N ASP A 496 20.32 25.67 -4.26
CA ASP A 496 20.64 25.53 -5.66
C ASP A 496 19.54 24.74 -6.38
N LEU A 497 18.49 25.45 -6.79
CA LEU A 497 17.39 24.81 -7.52
C LEU A 497 17.89 24.38 -8.92
N PRO A 498 17.64 23.13 -9.36
CA PRO A 498 18.06 22.67 -10.68
C PRO A 498 17.54 23.58 -11.80
N ALA A 499 18.39 23.86 -12.80
CA ALA A 499 18.02 24.64 -13.97
C ALA A 499 16.84 23.98 -14.70
N GLY A 500 15.82 24.76 -15.06
CA GLY A 500 14.60 24.29 -15.71
C GLY A 500 13.38 24.18 -14.78
N ILE A 501 13.53 24.51 -13.49
CA ILE A 501 12.41 24.70 -12.56
C ILE A 501 12.23 26.20 -12.30
N PRO A 502 11.10 26.81 -12.69
CA PRO A 502 10.88 28.25 -12.53
C PRO A 502 10.58 28.59 -11.05
N ARG A 503 11.56 29.13 -10.32
CA ARG A 503 11.44 29.43 -8.87
C ARG A 503 10.23 30.30 -8.52
N ALA A 504 9.91 31.29 -9.36
CA ALA A 504 8.74 32.16 -9.11
C ALA A 504 7.42 31.42 -9.20
N GLU A 505 7.26 30.56 -10.20
CA GLU A 505 6.08 29.71 -10.36
C GLU A 505 5.99 28.67 -9.24
N LEU A 506 7.11 28.02 -8.87
CA LEU A 506 7.19 27.09 -7.76
C LEU A 506 6.73 27.76 -6.45
N LYS A 507 7.24 28.98 -6.15
CA LYS A 507 6.84 29.75 -4.97
C LYS A 507 5.34 30.08 -4.98
N SER A 508 4.83 30.57 -6.11
CA SER A 508 3.42 30.88 -6.27
C SER A 508 2.53 29.64 -6.09
N THR A 509 2.94 28.51 -6.68
CA THR A 509 2.21 27.24 -6.59
C THR A 509 2.19 26.70 -5.16
N VAL A 510 3.31 26.74 -4.45
CA VAL A 510 3.39 26.36 -3.03
C VAL A 510 2.46 27.24 -2.19
N LEU A 511 2.43 28.56 -2.43
CA LEU A 511 1.54 29.47 -1.72
C LEU A 511 0.06 29.15 -1.95
N LEU A 512 -0.34 28.93 -3.21
CA LEU A 512 -1.72 28.61 -3.56
C LEU A 512 -2.16 27.26 -2.95
N GLY A 513 -1.33 26.23 -3.03
CA GLY A 513 -1.60 24.94 -2.40
C GLY A 513 -1.69 25.04 -0.87
N THR A 514 -0.86 25.90 -0.27
CA THR A 514 -0.92 26.17 1.18
C THR A 514 -2.25 26.80 1.57
N HIS A 515 -2.70 27.84 0.86
CA HIS A 515 -4.00 28.46 1.13
C HIS A 515 -5.13 27.46 0.96
N TRP A 516 -5.11 26.66 -0.11
CA TRP A 516 -6.11 25.63 -0.35
C TRP A 516 -6.20 24.65 0.83
N LEU A 517 -5.07 24.23 1.39
CA LEU A 517 -5.01 23.29 2.49
C LEU A 517 -5.42 23.94 3.83
N LEU A 518 -5.01 25.18 4.09
CA LEU A 518 -5.40 25.95 5.28
C LEU A 518 -6.91 26.15 5.36
N ASP A 519 -7.56 26.50 4.24
CA ASP A 519 -9.03 26.63 4.19
C ASP A 519 -9.75 25.33 4.63
N ARG A 520 -9.15 24.15 4.32
CA ARG A 520 -9.70 22.86 4.76
C ARG A 520 -9.43 22.59 6.23
N VAL A 521 -8.31 23.05 6.76
CA VAL A 521 -8.01 22.97 8.20
C VAL A 521 -8.97 23.86 8.98
N GLU A 522 -9.14 25.11 8.59
CA GLU A 522 -10.03 26.08 9.26
C GLU A 522 -11.49 25.66 9.21
N SER A 523 -11.94 25.09 8.09
CA SER A 523 -13.31 24.55 7.95
C SER A 523 -13.53 23.20 8.63
N GLY A 524 -12.48 22.55 9.17
CA GLY A 524 -12.53 21.20 9.72
C GLY A 524 -12.64 20.09 8.66
N ALA A 525 -12.61 20.41 7.36
CA ALA A 525 -12.74 19.45 6.29
C ALA A 525 -11.51 18.54 6.15
N TRP A 526 -10.35 18.94 6.66
CA TRP A 526 -9.08 18.22 6.59
C TRP A 526 -9.07 16.83 7.27
N THR A 527 -10.11 16.51 8.04
CA THR A 527 -10.29 15.19 8.67
C THR A 527 -11.10 14.22 7.81
N ARG A 528 -11.56 14.64 6.62
CA ARG A 528 -12.38 13.82 5.72
C ARG A 528 -11.52 13.09 4.71
N PRO A 529 -11.36 11.75 4.84
CA PRO A 529 -10.54 10.99 3.92
C PRO A 529 -11.21 10.86 2.56
N THR A 530 -10.39 10.77 1.51
CA THR A 530 -10.83 10.42 0.16
C THR A 530 -10.53 8.95 -0.14
N PRO A 531 -11.25 8.32 -1.10
CA PRO A 531 -10.95 6.95 -1.48
C PRO A 531 -9.55 6.85 -2.09
N ILE A 532 -8.74 6.03 -1.49
CA ILE A 532 -7.41 5.65 -1.94
C ILE A 532 -7.34 4.11 -1.95
N GLY A 533 -6.31 3.49 -2.45
CA GLY A 533 -6.16 2.06 -2.27
C GLY A 533 -5.38 1.37 -3.36
N PHE A 534 -5.50 0.07 -3.38
CA PHE A 534 -4.71 -0.83 -4.23
C PHE A 534 -5.19 -0.74 -5.68
N TYR A 535 -4.65 0.20 -6.45
CA TYR A 535 -5.14 0.45 -7.80
C TYR A 535 -5.01 -0.78 -8.72
N PHE A 536 -3.97 -1.60 -8.57
CA PHE A 536 -3.83 -2.85 -9.32
C PHE A 536 -4.90 -3.89 -8.94
N ALA A 537 -5.40 -3.85 -7.69
CA ALA A 537 -6.47 -4.70 -7.18
C ALA A 537 -7.86 -4.11 -7.42
N LYS A 538 -7.93 -2.84 -7.79
CA LYS A 538 -9.19 -2.08 -7.93
C LYS A 538 -10.05 -2.14 -6.66
N LEU A 539 -9.38 -2.12 -5.49
CA LEU A 539 -9.97 -2.08 -4.16
C LEU A 539 -9.77 -0.69 -3.58
N TRP A 540 -10.87 -0.02 -3.21
CA TRP A 540 -10.88 1.34 -2.72
C TRP A 540 -11.28 1.34 -1.25
N TYR A 541 -10.53 2.05 -0.42
CA TYR A 541 -10.79 2.19 1.01
C TYR A 541 -10.56 3.64 1.47
N TYR A 542 -10.96 3.93 2.70
CA TYR A 542 -10.74 5.20 3.36
C TYR A 542 -9.86 4.99 4.58
N GLU A 543 -8.73 5.70 4.67
CA GLU A 543 -7.91 5.74 5.88
C GLU A 543 -8.07 7.10 6.56
N LYS A 544 -8.66 7.10 7.76
CA LYS A 544 -9.03 8.32 8.48
C LYS A 544 -7.84 9.20 8.85
N LEU A 545 -6.66 8.61 9.02
CA LEU A 545 -5.47 9.32 9.44
C LEU A 545 -4.69 9.93 8.27
N TYR A 546 -4.83 9.41 7.05
CA TYR A 546 -4.08 9.93 5.90
C TYR A 546 -4.22 11.44 5.68
N PRO A 547 -5.43 12.02 5.59
CA PRO A 547 -5.53 13.44 5.35
C PRO A 547 -4.91 14.27 6.48
N GLN A 548 -4.96 13.79 7.72
CA GLN A 548 -4.38 14.47 8.87
C GLN A 548 -2.85 14.39 8.86
N ILE A 549 -2.29 13.19 8.68
CA ILE A 549 -0.84 12.95 8.66
C ILE A 549 -0.20 13.74 7.51
N PHE A 550 -0.76 13.64 6.30
CA PHE A 550 -0.18 14.30 5.14
C PHE A 550 -0.32 15.83 5.22
N THR A 551 -1.43 16.34 5.77
CA THR A 551 -1.58 17.78 6.03
C THR A 551 -0.54 18.30 7.01
N LEU A 552 -0.31 17.59 8.12
CA LEU A 552 0.72 17.95 9.10
C LEU A 552 2.12 17.95 8.48
N ALA A 553 2.47 16.93 7.69
CA ALA A 553 3.74 16.84 6.99
C ALA A 553 3.96 18.01 6.03
N ALA A 554 2.94 18.33 5.22
CA ALA A 554 2.99 19.39 4.23
C ALA A 554 3.12 20.78 4.87
N LEU A 555 2.25 21.10 5.84
CA LEU A 555 2.26 22.40 6.51
C LEU A 555 3.54 22.57 7.36
N GLY A 556 4.03 21.50 7.99
CA GLY A 556 5.33 21.50 8.68
C GLY A 556 6.47 21.85 7.74
N ARG A 557 6.52 21.22 6.57
CA ARG A 557 7.55 21.51 5.55
C ARG A 557 7.44 22.94 5.03
N VAL A 558 6.23 23.42 4.73
CA VAL A 558 6.01 24.81 4.30
C VAL A 558 6.47 25.81 5.37
N ALA A 559 6.17 25.57 6.63
CA ALA A 559 6.59 26.42 7.74
C ALA A 559 8.12 26.47 7.89
N GLN A 560 8.83 25.36 7.66
CA GLN A 560 10.30 25.35 7.61
C GLN A 560 10.82 26.26 6.50
N VAL A 561 10.33 26.08 5.28
CA VAL A 561 10.74 26.87 4.11
C VAL A 561 10.45 28.36 4.33
N ALA A 562 9.30 28.69 4.91
CA ALA A 562 8.95 30.09 5.18
C ALA A 562 9.93 30.72 6.19
N ARG A 563 10.38 29.99 7.19
CA ARG A 563 11.42 30.46 8.14
C ARG A 563 12.79 30.64 7.47
N GLU A 564 13.19 29.70 6.63
CA GLU A 564 14.48 29.76 5.90
C GLU A 564 14.54 30.91 4.87
N LEU A 565 13.40 31.28 4.29
CA LEU A 565 13.28 32.34 3.29
C LEU A 565 12.94 33.71 3.90
N ALA A 566 12.61 33.78 5.20
CA ALA A 566 12.40 35.05 5.89
C ALA A 566 13.73 35.80 5.97
N PRO A 567 13.77 37.13 5.68
CA PRO A 567 14.97 37.91 5.91
C PRO A 567 15.38 37.81 7.37
N ALA A 568 16.68 37.63 7.64
CA ALA A 568 17.21 37.68 9.01
C ALA A 568 16.70 38.98 9.62
N GLY A 569 15.88 38.88 10.68
CA GLY A 569 15.41 40.05 11.39
C GLY A 569 16.59 40.83 11.93
N PRO A 570 16.49 42.16 12.14
CA PRO A 570 17.56 42.94 12.73
C PRO A 570 17.96 42.28 14.05
N ASN A 571 19.28 42.05 14.20
CA ASN A 571 19.87 41.42 15.37
C ASN A 571 19.24 42.01 16.66
N ALA A 572 18.64 41.18 17.47
CA ALA A 572 18.14 41.57 18.81
C ALA A 572 19.26 41.92 19.82
N ASP A 573 20.53 41.99 19.34
CA ASP A 573 21.74 42.23 20.13
C ASP A 573 22.40 43.59 19.89
N GLU A 574 21.74 44.57 19.22
CA GLU A 574 22.25 45.94 19.33
C GLU A 574 21.80 46.53 20.67
N PRO A 575 22.73 46.79 21.60
CA PRO A 575 22.39 47.52 22.82
C PRO A 575 21.90 48.91 22.39
N ILE A 576 20.70 49.28 22.82
CA ILE A 576 20.21 50.65 22.71
C ILE A 576 21.24 51.54 23.39
N ALA A 577 22.12 52.14 22.60
CA ALA A 577 23.04 53.16 23.05
C ALA A 577 22.23 54.44 23.31
N GLY A 578 22.07 54.76 24.58
CA GLY A 578 21.98 56.07 25.15
C GLY A 578 20.91 57.06 24.70
N ALA A 579 19.88 57.25 25.49
CA ALA A 579 19.45 58.59 25.90
C ALA A 579 18.87 58.55 27.33
#